data_7105d4c07f545f7516fa259b227900a9
#
_entry.id   7105d4c07f545f7516fa259b227900a9
#
_cell.length_a   1.000
_cell.length_b   1.000
_cell.length_c   1.000
_cell.angle_alpha   90.00
_cell.angle_beta   90.00
_cell.angle_gamma   90.00
#
_symmetry.space_group_name_H-M   'P 1'
#
loop_
_entity.id
_entity.type
_entity.pdbx_description
1 polymer ?
#
loop_
_entity_poly.entity_id
_entity_poly.type
_entity_poly.pdbx_seq_one_letter_code
_entity_poly.pdbx_strand_id
1 'polypeptide(L)'
;MNKKSILLIAAATLSLAANAQGKYTINGSLKNADCQKIYLSKGSFGETEMDTTVVSGGKFTFKGELKGKFLSGCLILGNPYDYMNAKSWPVAIEPVTITVTGDANDKNSVVVKGGKAQEEQERMQKEMSAFVVPMEELFKKAQSAESKEARDSMQNLMVPYQKLYRDYVDNYMKTHTDSYFATSYLNMNMGHMTYEDIKAVWDKLTPDVQKYGVCAEKVKAELETLTKVRPGKQAPDFTAKDINGQQFTLSSLKGKVVIIDFWASWCVPCRKSNPHMRELYQKYHAKGLDLVYVSDDDSNEAAWRKAVEKDLLTGDGFHHLLRGLKITDKQKHTYDKTNDISDKYAIHYLPTKYLIDKKGNIVCKISEGEDGKIDALIEKLLNDK
;
A
#
# COMPACT_ATOMS: atom_id res chain seq x y z
N MET A 1 -74.84 -0.20 -21.08
CA MET A 1 -74.06 -0.84 -20.03
C MET A 1 -72.57 -0.64 -20.37
N ASN A 2 -71.93 0.31 -19.67
CA ASN A 2 -70.57 0.75 -19.93
C ASN A 2 -69.56 -0.11 -19.15
N LYS A 3 -68.67 -0.78 -19.82
CA LYS A 3 -67.48 -1.40 -19.21
C LYS A 3 -66.36 -0.39 -19.21
N LYS A 4 -66.02 0.13 -18.02
CA LYS A 4 -64.81 0.93 -17.83
C LYS A 4 -63.61 0.01 -17.72
N SER A 5 -62.69 0.08 -18.66
CA SER A 5 -61.38 -0.54 -18.60
C SER A 5 -60.48 0.31 -17.72
N ILE A 6 -60.04 -0.27 -16.63
CA ILE A 6 -59.02 0.32 -15.72
C ILE A 6 -57.66 -0.03 -16.31
N LEU A 7 -56.96 0.97 -16.82
CA LEU A 7 -55.56 0.86 -17.23
C LEU A 7 -54.69 1.00 -15.96
N LEU A 8 -54.07 -0.10 -15.51
CA LEU A 8 -53.01 -0.06 -14.49
C LEU A 8 -51.74 0.42 -15.16
N ILE A 9 -51.35 1.65 -14.93
CA ILE A 9 -50.02 2.16 -15.23
C ILE A 9 -49.08 1.69 -14.12
N ALA A 10 -48.29 0.66 -14.42
CA ALA A 10 -47.16 0.26 -13.57
C ALA A 10 -46.06 1.33 -13.73
N ALA A 11 -45.97 2.23 -12.76
CA ALA A 11 -44.83 3.14 -12.65
C ALA A 11 -43.59 2.32 -12.30
N ALA A 12 -42.78 1.96 -13.29
CA ALA A 12 -41.45 1.48 -13.08
C ALA A 12 -40.61 2.63 -12.51
N THR A 13 -40.43 2.65 -11.20
CA THR A 13 -39.43 3.50 -10.56
C THR A 13 -38.04 2.98 -10.96
N LEU A 14 -37.51 3.49 -12.06
CA LEU A 14 -36.07 3.45 -12.31
C LEU A 14 -35.43 4.28 -11.17
N SER A 15 -34.84 3.59 -10.19
CA SER A 15 -33.87 4.20 -9.30
C SER A 15 -32.63 4.57 -10.12
N LEU A 16 -32.66 5.75 -10.73
CA LEU A 16 -31.45 6.43 -11.15
C LEU A 16 -30.59 6.59 -9.89
N ALA A 17 -29.58 5.75 -9.77
CA ALA A 17 -28.46 6.06 -8.87
C ALA A 17 -27.87 7.37 -9.39
N ALA A 18 -28.35 8.49 -8.84
CA ALA A 18 -27.81 9.80 -9.10
C ALA A 18 -26.35 9.73 -8.63
N ASN A 19 -25.41 9.63 -9.59
CA ASN A 19 -24.03 9.99 -9.33
C ASN A 19 -24.10 11.41 -8.80
N ALA A 20 -23.82 11.60 -7.50
CA ALA A 20 -23.78 12.90 -6.88
C ALA A 20 -22.59 13.66 -7.46
N GLN A 21 -22.74 14.23 -8.65
CA GLN A 21 -21.81 15.19 -9.22
C GLN A 21 -21.97 16.49 -8.43
N GLY A 22 -20.98 16.82 -7.64
CA GLY A 22 -20.93 18.08 -6.91
C GLY A 22 -19.87 19.00 -7.47
N LYS A 23 -20.18 20.30 -7.54
CA LYS A 23 -19.20 21.32 -7.94
C LYS A 23 -18.43 21.80 -6.71
N TYR A 24 -17.11 21.95 -6.86
CA TYR A 24 -16.27 22.58 -5.86
C TYR A 24 -15.65 23.87 -6.40
N THR A 25 -15.29 24.75 -5.49
CA THR A 25 -14.52 25.96 -5.78
C THR A 25 -13.48 26.12 -4.69
N ILE A 26 -12.20 26.26 -5.07
CA ILE A 26 -11.11 26.58 -4.14
C ILE A 26 -10.67 28.02 -4.42
N ASN A 27 -10.88 28.92 -3.47
CA ASN A 27 -10.47 30.31 -3.56
C ASN A 27 -9.28 30.56 -2.61
N GLY A 28 -8.15 30.99 -3.16
CA GLY A 28 -6.94 31.25 -2.40
C GLY A 28 -6.58 32.71 -2.33
N SER A 29 -6.02 33.12 -1.17
CA SER A 29 -5.38 34.41 -0.94
C SER A 29 -4.09 34.18 -0.16
N LEU A 30 -2.96 34.15 -0.88
CA LEU A 30 -1.63 33.87 -0.32
C LEU A 30 -0.72 35.08 -0.51
N LYS A 31 -0.24 35.64 0.60
CA LYS A 31 0.84 36.63 0.56
C LYS A 31 2.12 35.99 0.03
N ASN A 32 2.97 36.78 -0.59
CA ASN A 32 4.30 36.37 -1.11
C ASN A 32 4.26 35.22 -2.13
N ALA A 33 3.12 35.01 -2.81
CA ALA A 33 2.94 33.98 -3.85
C ALA A 33 2.70 34.59 -5.24
N ASP A 34 2.70 35.88 -5.40
CA ASP A 34 2.33 36.56 -6.65
C ASP A 34 3.21 36.15 -7.82
N CYS A 35 2.60 36.02 -9.01
CA CYS A 35 3.24 35.54 -10.24
C CYS A 35 3.78 34.12 -10.21
N GLN A 36 3.57 33.37 -9.14
CA GLN A 36 3.98 31.96 -9.07
C GLN A 36 2.89 31.05 -9.61
N LYS A 37 3.29 29.91 -10.20
CA LYS A 37 2.36 28.81 -10.54
C LYS A 37 1.96 28.07 -9.28
N ILE A 38 0.66 27.83 -9.15
CA ILE A 38 0.10 26.95 -8.14
C ILE A 38 -0.62 25.82 -8.84
N TYR A 39 -0.46 24.61 -8.32
CA TYR A 39 -1.02 23.39 -8.85
C TYR A 39 -2.00 22.81 -7.83
N LEU A 40 -3.08 22.22 -8.34
CA LEU A 40 -3.98 21.36 -7.59
C LEU A 40 -3.77 19.93 -8.07
N SER A 41 -3.06 19.14 -7.27
CA SER A 41 -2.94 17.71 -7.48
C SER A 41 -4.20 17.03 -6.93
N LYS A 42 -4.84 16.17 -7.72
CA LYS A 42 -6.09 15.47 -7.39
C LYS A 42 -5.87 13.96 -7.42
N GLY A 43 -6.26 13.26 -6.36
CA GLY A 43 -6.13 11.81 -6.23
C GLY A 43 -5.06 11.36 -5.24
N SER A 44 -4.92 10.05 -5.10
CA SER A 44 -3.94 9.41 -4.21
C SER A 44 -2.58 9.28 -4.90
N PHE A 45 -1.52 9.07 -4.11
CA PHE A 45 -0.16 8.84 -4.61
C PHE A 45 -0.12 7.86 -5.80
N GLY A 46 0.41 8.34 -6.95
CA GLY A 46 0.69 7.53 -8.14
C GLY A 46 -0.20 7.81 -9.36
N GLU A 47 -1.43 8.27 -9.17
CA GLU A 47 -2.36 8.63 -10.26
C GLU A 47 -2.95 10.01 -9.98
N THR A 48 -2.18 11.06 -10.24
CA THR A 48 -2.61 12.43 -9.95
C THR A 48 -2.89 13.20 -11.23
N GLU A 49 -4.13 13.64 -11.40
CA GLU A 49 -4.45 14.73 -12.31
C GLU A 49 -3.99 16.05 -11.68
N MET A 50 -3.37 16.92 -12.45
CA MET A 50 -2.95 18.24 -11.98
C MET A 50 -3.61 19.36 -12.77
N ASP A 51 -4.36 20.19 -12.07
CA ASP A 51 -4.78 21.50 -12.58
C ASP A 51 -3.72 22.53 -12.22
N THR A 52 -3.58 23.57 -13.03
CA THR A 52 -2.61 24.65 -12.77
C THR A 52 -3.23 26.01 -13.01
N THR A 53 -2.82 27.00 -12.22
CA THR A 53 -3.12 28.41 -12.42
C THR A 53 -1.95 29.27 -11.94
N VAL A 54 -2.00 30.57 -12.20
CA VAL A 54 -1.01 31.55 -11.72
C VAL A 54 -1.65 32.38 -10.62
N VAL A 55 -0.93 32.61 -9.54
CA VAL A 55 -1.35 33.51 -8.47
C VAL A 55 -1.21 34.98 -9.00
N SER A 56 -2.29 35.74 -8.93
CA SER A 56 -2.33 37.16 -9.40
C SER A 56 -2.89 38.04 -8.30
N GLY A 57 -2.10 39.04 -7.91
CA GLY A 57 -2.44 39.90 -6.75
C GLY A 57 -2.63 39.09 -5.46
N GLY A 58 -1.84 38.03 -5.29
CA GLY A 58 -1.95 37.10 -4.17
C GLY A 58 -3.14 36.15 -4.23
N LYS A 59 -3.97 36.16 -5.28
CA LYS A 59 -5.21 35.41 -5.38
C LYS A 59 -5.14 34.32 -6.45
N PHE A 60 -5.84 33.22 -6.23
CA PHE A 60 -6.04 32.14 -7.21
C PHE A 60 -7.41 31.46 -7.03
N THR A 61 -7.87 30.75 -8.06
CA THR A 61 -9.11 29.98 -7.99
C THR A 61 -8.97 28.72 -8.80
N PHE A 62 -9.42 27.58 -8.22
CA PHE A 62 -9.71 26.35 -8.94
C PHE A 62 -11.20 26.06 -8.86
N LYS A 63 -11.76 25.52 -9.94
CA LYS A 63 -13.16 25.06 -10.02
C LYS A 63 -13.20 23.71 -10.71
N GLY A 64 -14.08 22.83 -10.25
CA GLY A 64 -14.23 21.53 -10.86
C GLY A 64 -15.48 20.81 -10.40
N GLU A 65 -15.64 19.59 -10.92
CA GLU A 65 -16.74 18.70 -10.57
C GLU A 65 -16.16 17.40 -10.02
N LEU A 66 -16.76 16.91 -8.93
CA LEU A 66 -16.44 15.62 -8.35
C LEU A 66 -17.32 14.53 -8.96
N LYS A 67 -16.71 13.40 -9.32
CA LYS A 67 -17.45 12.17 -9.69
C LYS A 67 -18.10 11.49 -8.47
N GLY A 68 -17.86 12.00 -7.27
CA GLY A 68 -18.32 11.47 -6.00
C GLY A 68 -18.50 12.55 -4.96
N LYS A 69 -18.44 12.15 -3.69
CA LYS A 69 -18.67 13.05 -2.55
C LYS A 69 -17.37 13.64 -1.98
N PHE A 70 -16.24 13.01 -2.28
CA PHE A 70 -14.94 13.37 -1.71
C PHE A 70 -13.82 13.06 -2.69
N LEU A 71 -12.75 13.87 -2.64
CA LEU A 71 -11.50 13.64 -3.33
C LEU A 71 -10.34 14.20 -2.49
N SER A 72 -9.32 13.41 -2.24
CA SER A 72 -8.08 13.91 -1.65
C SER A 72 -7.29 14.72 -2.67
N GLY A 73 -6.76 15.86 -2.25
CA GLY A 73 -5.95 16.72 -3.09
C GLY A 73 -4.82 17.39 -2.32
N CYS A 74 -3.95 18.06 -3.07
CA CYS A 74 -2.86 18.85 -2.52
C CYS A 74 -2.64 20.09 -3.37
N LEU A 75 -2.57 21.26 -2.73
CA LEU A 75 -2.13 22.48 -3.36
C LEU A 75 -0.60 22.55 -3.30
N ILE A 76 0.05 22.81 -4.43
CA ILE A 76 1.52 22.84 -4.54
C ILE A 76 1.93 24.15 -5.20
N LEU A 77 2.71 24.96 -4.48
CA LEU A 77 3.29 26.21 -4.98
C LEU A 77 4.73 25.98 -5.40
N GLY A 78 5.08 26.35 -6.62
CA GLY A 78 6.38 26.11 -7.23
C GLY A 78 6.39 24.90 -8.16
N ASN A 79 7.54 24.23 -8.33
CA ASN A 79 7.65 23.05 -9.18
C ASN A 79 7.09 21.80 -8.47
N PRO A 80 6.02 21.14 -8.97
CA PRO A 80 5.41 20.00 -8.31
C PRO A 80 6.31 18.74 -8.28
N TYR A 81 7.39 18.73 -9.06
CA TYR A 81 8.37 17.63 -9.08
C TYR A 81 9.59 17.90 -8.20
N ASP A 82 9.69 19.08 -7.59
CA ASP A 82 10.74 19.43 -6.63
C ASP A 82 10.24 19.23 -5.21
N TYR A 83 10.22 17.97 -4.78
CA TYR A 83 9.71 17.58 -3.46
C TYR A 83 10.46 18.21 -2.27
N MET A 84 11.69 18.70 -2.49
CA MET A 84 12.48 19.32 -1.43
C MET A 84 12.14 20.79 -1.21
N ASN A 85 11.78 21.52 -2.28
CA ASN A 85 11.60 22.97 -2.24
C ASN A 85 10.14 23.41 -2.50
N ALA A 86 9.30 22.53 -3.05
CA ALA A 86 7.89 22.82 -3.27
C ALA A 86 7.15 23.00 -1.94
N LYS A 87 6.34 24.05 -1.85
CA LYS A 87 5.45 24.26 -0.70
C LYS A 87 4.12 23.59 -0.99
N SER A 88 3.65 22.77 -0.07
CA SER A 88 2.45 21.97 -0.28
C SER A 88 1.50 22.01 0.92
N TRP A 89 0.20 22.02 0.62
CA TRP A 89 -0.87 22.02 1.61
C TRP A 89 -1.93 21.01 1.19
N PRO A 90 -2.21 19.98 2.01
CA PRO A 90 -3.26 19.04 1.70
C PRO A 90 -4.63 19.73 1.73
N VAL A 91 -5.51 19.27 0.84
CA VAL A 91 -6.87 19.78 0.73
C VAL A 91 -7.86 18.62 0.58
N ALA A 92 -8.86 18.59 1.44
CA ALA A 92 -9.98 17.68 1.36
C ALA A 92 -11.08 18.32 0.48
N ILE A 93 -11.25 17.78 -0.73
CA ILE A 93 -12.15 18.37 -1.72
C ILE A 93 -13.52 17.70 -1.59
N GLU A 94 -14.50 18.47 -1.14
CA GLU A 94 -15.91 18.14 -1.11
C GLU A 94 -16.68 19.09 -2.05
N PRO A 95 -17.96 18.84 -2.39
CA PRO A 95 -18.75 19.72 -3.26
C PRO A 95 -19.20 21.02 -2.54
N VAL A 96 -18.21 21.78 -2.08
CA VAL A 96 -18.37 23.04 -1.35
C VAL A 96 -17.37 24.09 -1.82
N THR A 97 -17.48 25.32 -1.29
CA THR A 97 -16.43 26.33 -1.44
C THR A 97 -15.37 26.14 -0.37
N ILE A 98 -14.12 26.00 -0.81
CA ILE A 98 -12.93 25.89 0.03
C ILE A 98 -12.18 27.22 -0.04
N THR A 99 -11.70 27.70 1.08
CA THR A 99 -10.88 28.92 1.16
C THR A 99 -9.49 28.61 1.67
N VAL A 100 -8.46 29.24 1.06
CA VAL A 100 -7.05 29.10 1.41
C VAL A 100 -6.49 30.48 1.69
N THR A 101 -5.97 30.71 2.90
CA THR A 101 -5.40 32.00 3.29
C THR A 101 -4.10 31.81 4.05
N GLY A 102 -3.17 32.74 3.89
CA GLY A 102 -1.89 32.70 4.62
C GLY A 102 -0.77 33.42 3.92
N ASP A 103 0.44 33.06 4.32
CA ASP A 103 1.70 33.58 3.75
C ASP A 103 2.51 32.42 3.15
N ALA A 104 2.85 32.50 1.87
CA ALA A 104 3.62 31.46 1.20
C ALA A 104 5.05 31.32 1.77
N ASN A 105 5.59 32.29 2.48
CA ASN A 105 6.89 32.20 3.14
C ASN A 105 6.82 31.56 4.53
N ASP A 106 5.62 31.46 5.10
CA ASP A 106 5.37 30.72 6.35
C ASP A 106 4.35 29.61 6.09
N LYS A 107 4.84 28.40 5.83
CA LYS A 107 4.01 27.21 5.54
C LYS A 107 2.96 26.97 6.61
N ASN A 108 3.26 27.26 7.88
CA ASN A 108 2.40 27.01 9.02
C ASN A 108 1.29 28.06 9.19
N SER A 109 1.42 29.22 8.53
CA SER A 109 0.39 30.27 8.54
C SER A 109 -0.75 29.98 7.56
N VAL A 110 -0.57 29.02 6.65
CA VAL A 110 -1.57 28.71 5.62
C VAL A 110 -2.68 27.88 6.21
N VAL A 111 -3.90 28.41 6.15
CA VAL A 111 -5.12 27.80 6.63
C VAL A 111 -6.03 27.47 5.46
N VAL A 112 -6.47 26.21 5.40
CA VAL A 112 -7.44 25.71 4.42
C VAL A 112 -8.75 25.46 5.13
N LYS A 113 -9.86 26.06 4.70
CA LYS A 113 -11.18 25.89 5.31
C LYS A 113 -12.22 25.54 4.26
N GLY A 114 -13.15 24.67 4.61
CA GLY A 114 -14.32 24.32 3.80
C GLY A 114 -14.60 22.82 3.74
N GLY A 115 -15.79 22.45 4.19
CA GLY A 115 -16.23 21.06 4.24
C GLY A 115 -15.84 20.32 5.52
N LYS A 116 -16.59 19.26 5.79
CA LYS A 116 -16.41 18.45 7.01
C LYS A 116 -15.12 17.64 6.98
N ALA A 117 -14.75 17.14 5.81
CA ALA A 117 -13.52 16.37 5.66
C ALA A 117 -12.27 17.24 5.88
N GLN A 118 -12.31 18.54 5.47
CA GLN A 118 -11.22 19.48 5.75
C GLN A 118 -11.10 19.78 7.26
N GLU A 119 -12.22 20.03 7.95
CA GLU A 119 -12.24 20.22 9.40
C GLU A 119 -11.73 18.99 10.15
N GLU A 120 -12.09 17.80 9.69
CA GLU A 120 -11.59 16.55 10.21
C GLU A 120 -10.08 16.41 10.02
N GLN A 121 -9.57 16.70 8.83
CA GLN A 121 -8.14 16.66 8.52
C GLN A 121 -7.31 17.60 9.41
N GLU A 122 -7.81 18.81 9.63
CA GLU A 122 -7.16 19.77 10.54
C GLU A 122 -7.16 19.27 12.00
N ARG A 123 -8.28 18.72 12.47
CA ARG A 123 -8.36 18.13 13.81
C ARG A 123 -7.36 16.99 13.98
N MET A 124 -7.33 16.04 13.04
CA MET A 124 -6.39 14.92 13.04
C MET A 124 -4.94 15.40 13.05
N GLN A 125 -4.59 16.38 12.22
CA GLN A 125 -3.24 16.93 12.16
C GLN A 125 -2.85 17.58 13.49
N LYS A 126 -3.76 18.29 14.14
CA LYS A 126 -3.54 18.88 15.46
C LYS A 126 -3.36 17.81 16.54
N GLU A 127 -4.19 16.78 16.56
CA GLU A 127 -4.08 15.66 17.51
C GLU A 127 -2.77 14.89 17.34
N MET A 128 -2.38 14.62 16.09
CA MET A 128 -1.12 13.92 15.79
C MET A 128 0.14 14.75 16.04
N SER A 129 0.04 16.08 16.06
CA SER A 129 1.21 16.96 16.21
C SER A 129 2.01 16.69 17.47
N ALA A 130 1.36 16.24 18.55
CA ALA A 130 2.00 15.94 19.84
C ALA A 130 3.04 14.80 19.76
N PHE A 131 2.94 13.93 18.77
CA PHE A 131 3.89 12.83 18.57
C PHE A 131 4.60 12.86 17.21
N VAL A 132 4.01 13.45 16.18
CA VAL A 132 4.64 13.58 14.87
C VAL A 132 5.77 14.62 14.89
N VAL A 133 5.55 15.78 15.49
CA VAL A 133 6.56 16.85 15.55
C VAL A 133 7.84 16.40 16.26
N PRO A 134 7.78 15.77 17.46
CA PRO A 134 8.99 15.22 18.10
C PRO A 134 9.70 14.16 17.26
N MET A 135 8.95 13.30 16.54
CA MET A 135 9.56 12.29 15.65
C MET A 135 10.31 12.95 14.48
N GLU A 136 9.74 13.98 13.85
CA GLU A 136 10.40 14.71 12.77
C GLU A 136 11.68 15.40 13.23
N GLU A 137 11.69 15.99 14.41
CA GLU A 137 12.88 16.61 15.01
C GLU A 137 13.96 15.58 15.31
N LEU A 138 13.60 14.44 15.89
CA LEU A 138 14.53 13.34 16.16
C LEU A 138 15.08 12.74 14.87
N PHE A 139 14.25 12.60 13.84
CA PHE A 139 14.66 12.11 12.53
C PHE A 139 15.68 13.06 11.88
N LYS A 140 15.44 14.38 11.90
CA LYS A 140 16.41 15.38 11.39
C LYS A 140 17.74 15.29 12.15
N LYS A 141 17.71 15.15 13.47
CA LYS A 141 18.91 14.96 14.29
C LYS A 141 19.64 13.66 13.94
N ALA A 142 18.91 12.56 13.70
CA ALA A 142 19.49 11.31 13.28
C ALA A 142 20.17 11.39 11.91
N GLN A 143 19.57 12.14 10.96
CA GLN A 143 20.17 12.36 9.63
C GLN A 143 21.49 13.16 9.70
N SER A 144 21.59 14.12 10.60
CA SER A 144 22.79 14.95 10.80
C SER A 144 23.81 14.34 11.77
N ALA A 145 23.53 13.17 12.36
CA ALA A 145 24.43 12.54 13.32
C ALA A 145 25.66 11.93 12.64
N GLU A 146 26.86 12.25 13.15
CA GLU A 146 28.14 11.79 12.58
C GLU A 146 28.45 10.33 12.91
N SER A 147 28.00 9.81 14.07
CA SER A 147 28.25 8.43 14.49
C SER A 147 27.00 7.55 14.39
N LYS A 148 27.23 6.24 14.29
CA LYS A 148 26.17 5.23 14.32
C LYS A 148 25.46 5.20 15.65
N GLU A 149 26.22 5.30 16.75
CA GLU A 149 25.69 5.29 18.12
C GLU A 149 24.73 6.47 18.36
N ALA A 150 25.08 7.66 17.83
CA ALA A 150 24.20 8.82 17.89
C ALA A 150 22.91 8.62 17.09
N ARG A 151 22.99 8.04 15.88
CA ARG A 151 21.80 7.69 15.08
C ARG A 151 20.90 6.69 15.79
N ASP A 152 21.48 5.60 16.29
CA ASP A 152 20.76 4.55 17.00
C ASP A 152 20.07 5.11 18.27
N SER A 153 20.76 6.01 19.01
CA SER A 153 20.16 6.71 20.15
C SER A 153 18.93 7.53 19.77
N MET A 154 19.00 8.32 18.67
CA MET A 154 17.84 9.09 18.20
C MET A 154 16.70 8.19 17.73
N GLN A 155 17.01 7.07 17.06
CA GLN A 155 16.01 6.08 16.67
C GLN A 155 15.30 5.47 17.88
N ASN A 156 16.03 5.13 18.93
CA ASN A 156 15.46 4.63 20.17
C ASN A 156 14.53 5.64 20.85
N LEU A 157 14.88 6.94 20.81
CA LEU A 157 14.03 8.01 21.34
C LEU A 157 12.74 8.20 20.54
N MET A 158 12.69 7.78 19.26
CA MET A 158 11.47 7.83 18.45
C MET A 158 10.47 6.72 18.80
N VAL A 159 10.92 5.60 19.37
CA VAL A 159 10.06 4.42 19.61
C VAL A 159 8.77 4.73 20.38
N PRO A 160 8.76 5.50 21.50
CA PRO A 160 7.54 5.84 22.20
C PRO A 160 6.54 6.63 21.34
N TYR A 161 7.03 7.58 20.54
CA TYR A 161 6.18 8.38 19.67
C TYR A 161 5.63 7.56 18.50
N GLN A 162 6.42 6.61 17.96
CA GLN A 162 5.95 5.66 16.94
C GLN A 162 4.83 4.76 17.50
N LYS A 163 4.93 4.39 18.78
CA LYS A 163 3.85 3.65 19.45
C LYS A 163 2.59 4.50 19.55
N LEU A 164 2.69 5.75 20.02
CA LEU A 164 1.54 6.67 20.09
C LEU A 164 0.89 6.89 18.72
N TYR A 165 1.69 7.04 17.68
CA TYR A 165 1.19 7.15 16.30
C TYR A 165 0.41 5.90 15.89
N ARG A 166 0.95 4.70 16.10
CA ARG A 166 0.26 3.44 15.78
C ARG A 166 -1.03 3.29 16.56
N ASP A 167 -1.00 3.54 17.87
CA ASP A 167 -2.18 3.44 18.74
C ASP A 167 -3.29 4.43 18.29
N TYR A 168 -2.91 5.66 17.91
CA TYR A 168 -3.83 6.65 17.37
C TYR A 168 -4.48 6.18 16.08
N VAL A 169 -3.67 5.75 15.11
CA VAL A 169 -4.13 5.29 13.79
C VAL A 169 -5.02 4.06 13.91
N ASP A 170 -4.65 3.10 14.75
CA ASP A 170 -5.42 1.87 14.98
C ASP A 170 -6.79 2.17 15.61
N ASN A 171 -6.82 3.07 16.59
CA ASN A 171 -8.06 3.53 17.20
C ASN A 171 -8.91 4.31 16.18
N TYR A 172 -8.29 5.19 15.39
CA TYR A 172 -8.98 6.01 14.41
C TYR A 172 -9.71 5.16 13.37
N MET A 173 -9.04 4.18 12.77
CA MET A 173 -9.65 3.26 11.80
C MET A 173 -10.86 2.51 12.35
N LYS A 174 -10.86 2.20 13.66
CA LYS A 174 -11.92 1.42 14.31
C LYS A 174 -13.11 2.26 14.75
N THR A 175 -12.91 3.55 14.99
CA THR A 175 -13.92 4.44 15.61
C THR A 175 -14.52 5.45 14.64
N HIS A 176 -13.80 5.82 13.57
CA HIS A 176 -14.26 6.82 12.58
C HIS A 176 -14.66 6.14 11.28
N THR A 177 -15.72 5.33 11.35
CA THR A 177 -16.16 4.48 10.22
C THR A 177 -16.80 5.27 9.06
N ASP A 178 -17.10 6.53 9.25
CA ASP A 178 -17.60 7.49 8.26
C ASP A 178 -16.53 8.45 7.73
N SER A 179 -15.29 8.32 8.19
CA SER A 179 -14.15 9.12 7.75
C SER A 179 -13.57 8.62 6.43
N TYR A 180 -13.45 9.51 5.44
CA TYR A 180 -12.74 9.20 4.18
C TYR A 180 -11.25 8.91 4.39
N PHE A 181 -10.65 9.33 5.51
CA PHE A 181 -9.25 9.09 5.83
C PHE A 181 -8.99 7.71 6.47
N ALA A 182 -10.04 7.06 7.00
CA ALA A 182 -9.89 5.74 7.62
C ALA A 182 -9.28 4.71 6.65
N THR A 183 -9.64 4.75 5.37
CA THR A 183 -9.08 3.86 4.34
C THR A 183 -7.62 4.16 4.01
N SER A 184 -7.16 5.41 4.17
CA SER A 184 -5.73 5.75 4.03
C SER A 184 -4.89 5.10 5.13
N TYR A 185 -5.36 5.17 6.37
CA TYR A 185 -4.67 4.52 7.49
C TYR A 185 -4.72 3.00 7.38
N LEU A 186 -5.85 2.44 6.95
CA LEU A 186 -5.96 1.01 6.68
C LEU A 186 -4.95 0.59 5.60
N ASN A 187 -4.85 1.34 4.50
CA ASN A 187 -3.88 1.08 3.43
C ASN A 187 -2.42 1.14 3.93
N MET A 188 -2.08 2.06 4.83
CA MET A 188 -0.72 2.19 5.39
C MET A 188 -0.34 0.99 6.28
N ASN A 189 -1.31 0.35 6.91
CA ASN A 189 -1.07 -0.72 7.88
C ASN A 189 -1.37 -2.13 7.34
N MET A 190 -2.16 -2.26 6.27
CA MET A 190 -2.65 -3.54 5.78
C MET A 190 -1.55 -4.55 5.42
N GLY A 191 -0.35 -4.10 5.07
CA GLY A 191 0.78 -5.00 4.80
C GLY A 191 1.15 -5.91 5.98
N HIS A 192 0.88 -5.47 7.21
CA HIS A 192 1.15 -6.22 8.45
C HIS A 192 -0.12 -6.83 9.08
N MET A 193 -1.27 -6.70 8.42
CA MET A 193 -2.55 -7.20 8.91
C MET A 193 -2.93 -8.51 8.22
N THR A 194 -3.72 -9.33 8.90
CA THR A 194 -4.35 -10.50 8.26
C THR A 194 -5.54 -10.06 7.40
N TYR A 195 -5.98 -10.95 6.50
CA TYR A 195 -7.22 -10.73 5.75
C TYR A 195 -8.41 -10.43 6.69
N GLU A 196 -8.52 -11.20 7.76
CA GLU A 196 -9.58 -11.09 8.76
C GLU A 196 -9.58 -9.73 9.45
N ASP A 197 -8.38 -9.21 9.80
CA ASP A 197 -8.24 -7.90 10.44
C ASP A 197 -8.62 -6.76 9.49
N ILE A 198 -8.12 -6.80 8.25
CA ILE A 198 -8.45 -5.79 7.22
C ILE A 198 -9.96 -5.80 6.96
N LYS A 199 -10.54 -7.01 6.78
CA LYS A 199 -11.95 -7.17 6.52
C LYS A 199 -12.83 -6.71 7.68
N ALA A 200 -12.42 -6.96 8.91
CA ALA A 200 -13.16 -6.53 10.11
C ALA A 200 -13.22 -5.00 10.24
N VAL A 201 -12.20 -4.27 9.78
CA VAL A 201 -12.23 -2.80 9.67
C VAL A 201 -13.07 -2.38 8.47
N TRP A 202 -12.81 -2.94 7.29
CA TRP A 202 -13.48 -2.60 6.04
C TRP A 202 -15.00 -2.74 6.11
N ASP A 203 -15.50 -3.83 6.67
CA ASP A 203 -16.95 -4.11 6.76
C ASP A 203 -17.70 -3.13 7.69
N LYS A 204 -16.99 -2.44 8.56
CA LYS A 204 -17.58 -1.39 9.42
C LYS A 204 -17.63 -0.02 8.76
N LEU A 205 -16.83 0.21 7.72
CA LEU A 205 -16.82 1.49 7.00
C LEU A 205 -18.14 1.69 6.27
N THR A 206 -18.61 2.94 6.26
CA THR A 206 -19.83 3.29 5.52
C THR A 206 -19.66 3.03 4.02
N PRO A 207 -20.74 2.77 3.25
CA PRO A 207 -20.67 2.57 1.81
C PRO A 207 -20.01 3.73 1.06
N ASP A 208 -20.19 4.96 1.54
CA ASP A 208 -19.54 6.14 0.96
C ASP A 208 -18.03 6.11 1.16
N VAL A 209 -17.55 5.71 2.34
CA VAL A 209 -16.12 5.58 2.64
C VAL A 209 -15.50 4.43 1.86
N GLN A 210 -16.17 3.29 1.75
CA GLN A 210 -15.72 2.17 0.92
C GLN A 210 -15.61 2.54 -0.57
N LYS A 211 -16.39 3.52 -1.04
CA LYS A 211 -16.39 3.95 -2.44
C LYS A 211 -15.49 5.14 -2.72
N TYR A 212 -15.41 6.11 -1.82
CA TYR A 212 -14.77 7.40 -2.06
C TYR A 212 -13.62 7.70 -1.09
N GLY A 213 -13.35 6.85 -0.11
CA GLY A 213 -12.27 7.03 0.85
C GLY A 213 -10.89 7.07 0.18
N VAL A 214 -9.97 7.77 0.82
CA VAL A 214 -8.57 7.83 0.37
C VAL A 214 -8.00 6.42 0.32
N CYS A 215 -7.48 5.97 -0.84
CA CYS A 215 -6.98 4.60 -1.03
C CYS A 215 -8.04 3.48 -0.93
N ALA A 216 -9.36 3.77 -0.95
CA ALA A 216 -10.39 2.74 -0.85
C ALA A 216 -10.23 1.63 -1.92
N GLU A 217 -9.93 2.00 -3.17
CA GLU A 217 -9.68 1.03 -4.25
C GLU A 217 -8.46 0.14 -3.97
N LYS A 218 -7.40 0.68 -3.33
CA LYS A 218 -6.22 -0.12 -2.96
C LYS A 218 -6.55 -1.14 -1.87
N VAL A 219 -7.32 -0.74 -0.86
CA VAL A 219 -7.78 -1.66 0.20
C VAL A 219 -8.66 -2.77 -0.36
N LYS A 220 -9.55 -2.42 -1.28
CA LYS A 220 -10.42 -3.38 -1.96
C LYS A 220 -9.60 -4.38 -2.80
N ALA A 221 -8.66 -3.89 -3.60
CA ALA A 221 -7.76 -4.73 -4.39
C ALA A 221 -6.92 -5.67 -3.51
N GLU A 222 -6.43 -5.18 -2.37
CA GLU A 222 -5.71 -5.99 -1.39
C GLU A 222 -6.59 -7.12 -0.83
N LEU A 223 -7.82 -6.81 -0.40
CA LEU A 223 -8.76 -7.81 0.08
C LEU A 223 -9.08 -8.87 -0.99
N GLU A 224 -9.23 -8.45 -2.25
CA GLU A 224 -9.43 -9.37 -3.38
C GLU A 224 -8.22 -10.30 -3.58
N THR A 225 -7.00 -9.75 -3.49
CA THR A 225 -5.76 -10.53 -3.60
C THR A 225 -5.60 -11.49 -2.43
N LEU A 226 -5.76 -11.00 -1.20
CA LEU A 226 -5.67 -11.82 0.00
C LEU A 226 -6.71 -12.95 0.02
N THR A 227 -7.91 -12.74 -0.55
CA THR A 227 -8.92 -13.80 -0.69
C THR A 227 -8.39 -15.01 -1.49
N LYS A 228 -7.49 -14.77 -2.46
CA LYS A 228 -6.91 -15.82 -3.32
C LYS A 228 -5.76 -16.57 -2.65
N VAL A 229 -5.06 -15.92 -1.70
CA VAL A 229 -3.86 -16.47 -1.05
C VAL A 229 -4.07 -16.89 0.41
N ARG A 230 -5.33 -17.16 0.79
CA ARG A 230 -5.68 -17.67 2.12
C ARG A 230 -5.38 -19.18 2.26
N PRO A 231 -5.12 -19.66 3.48
CA PRO A 231 -5.05 -21.09 3.74
C PRO A 231 -6.24 -21.86 3.15
N GLY A 232 -5.97 -23.01 2.54
CA GLY A 232 -6.95 -23.86 1.86
C GLY A 232 -7.28 -23.43 0.43
N LYS A 233 -6.80 -22.30 -0.06
CA LYS A 233 -6.95 -21.88 -1.47
C LYS A 233 -5.83 -22.45 -2.33
N GLN A 234 -6.14 -22.68 -3.61
CA GLN A 234 -5.13 -23.01 -4.61
C GLN A 234 -4.14 -21.85 -4.72
N ALA A 235 -2.84 -22.11 -4.60
CA ALA A 235 -1.80 -21.13 -4.80
C ALA A 235 -1.90 -20.50 -6.20
N PRO A 236 -1.89 -19.16 -6.34
CA PRO A 236 -1.90 -18.52 -7.64
C PRO A 236 -0.74 -18.99 -8.51
N ASP A 237 -1.05 -19.56 -9.68
CA ASP A 237 -0.03 -20.03 -10.60
C ASP A 237 0.72 -18.89 -11.26
N PHE A 238 1.98 -19.11 -11.55
CA PHE A 238 2.83 -18.18 -12.27
C PHE A 238 3.85 -18.93 -13.13
N THR A 239 4.31 -18.24 -14.17
CA THR A 239 5.37 -18.72 -15.05
C THR A 239 6.42 -17.62 -15.17
N ALA A 240 7.69 -17.95 -14.93
CA ALA A 240 8.82 -17.05 -15.05
C ALA A 240 10.07 -17.81 -15.56
N LYS A 241 11.09 -17.07 -15.99
CA LYS A 241 12.39 -17.66 -16.27
C LYS A 241 13.15 -17.88 -14.97
N ASP A 242 13.72 -19.07 -14.83
CA ASP A 242 14.61 -19.38 -13.72
C ASP A 242 16.01 -18.73 -13.89
N ILE A 243 16.87 -18.94 -12.91
CA ILE A 243 18.24 -18.42 -12.89
C ILE A 243 19.09 -18.91 -14.09
N ASN A 244 18.72 -20.03 -14.73
CA ASN A 244 19.36 -20.61 -15.91
C ASN A 244 18.68 -20.15 -17.21
N GLY A 245 17.65 -19.31 -17.14
CA GLY A 245 16.87 -18.84 -18.28
C GLY A 245 15.81 -19.83 -18.79
N GLN A 246 15.60 -20.94 -18.09
CA GLN A 246 14.61 -21.95 -18.42
C GLN A 246 13.22 -21.52 -17.90
N GLN A 247 12.17 -21.90 -18.64
CA GLN A 247 10.81 -21.60 -18.22
C GLN A 247 10.39 -22.48 -17.04
N PHE A 248 10.02 -21.86 -15.94
CA PHE A 248 9.49 -22.50 -14.75
C PHE A 248 8.03 -22.11 -14.54
N THR A 249 7.19 -23.07 -14.17
CA THR A 249 5.78 -22.83 -13.80
C THR A 249 5.51 -23.49 -12.46
N LEU A 250 4.90 -22.78 -11.49
CA LEU A 250 4.65 -23.32 -10.15
C LEU A 250 3.83 -24.62 -10.19
N SER A 251 2.83 -24.72 -11.05
CA SER A 251 1.98 -25.90 -11.18
C SER A 251 2.70 -27.14 -11.67
N SER A 252 3.94 -27.04 -12.20
CA SER A 252 4.78 -28.20 -12.53
C SER A 252 5.23 -28.99 -11.30
N LEU A 253 5.16 -28.38 -10.11
CA LEU A 253 5.53 -28.99 -8.83
C LEU A 253 4.33 -29.70 -8.14
N LYS A 254 3.18 -29.88 -8.80
CA LYS A 254 2.08 -30.66 -8.24
C LYS A 254 2.56 -32.07 -7.85
N GLY A 255 2.12 -32.54 -6.68
CA GLY A 255 2.58 -33.78 -6.06
C GLY A 255 3.72 -33.59 -5.06
N LYS A 256 4.33 -32.41 -5.01
CA LYS A 256 5.36 -32.04 -4.05
C LYS A 256 4.83 -31.06 -2.99
N VAL A 257 5.41 -31.06 -1.82
CA VAL A 257 5.29 -29.99 -0.84
C VAL A 257 6.25 -28.88 -1.27
N VAL A 258 5.77 -27.64 -1.32
CA VAL A 258 6.56 -26.52 -1.82
C VAL A 258 6.61 -25.42 -0.78
N ILE A 259 7.80 -24.85 -0.56
CA ILE A 259 7.96 -23.58 0.14
C ILE A 259 8.27 -22.51 -0.90
N ILE A 260 7.42 -21.49 -1.03
CA ILE A 260 7.73 -20.30 -1.80
C ILE A 260 8.31 -19.28 -0.83
N ASP A 261 9.57 -18.88 -1.03
CA ASP A 261 10.28 -17.89 -0.21
C ASP A 261 10.46 -16.59 -1.01
N PHE A 262 9.80 -15.52 -0.54
CA PHE A 262 9.96 -14.17 -1.07
C PHE A 262 11.08 -13.48 -0.32
N TRP A 263 12.14 -13.14 -1.04
CA TRP A 263 13.41 -12.67 -0.48
C TRP A 263 14.12 -11.64 -1.38
N ALA A 264 15.31 -11.19 -0.96
CA ALA A 264 16.21 -10.43 -1.81
C ALA A 264 17.67 -10.60 -1.35
N SER A 265 18.62 -10.34 -2.25
CA SER A 265 20.06 -10.40 -1.96
C SER A 265 20.49 -9.40 -0.87
N TRP A 266 19.82 -8.28 -0.77
CA TRP A 266 20.02 -7.21 0.24
C TRP A 266 19.26 -7.43 1.54
N CYS A 267 18.32 -8.37 1.59
CA CYS A 267 17.49 -8.66 2.76
C CYS A 267 18.28 -9.46 3.80
N VAL A 268 18.81 -8.80 4.81
CA VAL A 268 19.63 -9.43 5.87
C VAL A 268 18.87 -10.52 6.63
N PRO A 269 17.62 -10.32 7.11
CA PRO A 269 16.89 -11.39 7.80
C PRO A 269 16.57 -12.58 6.88
N CYS A 270 16.29 -12.35 5.59
CA CYS A 270 16.08 -13.44 4.62
C CYS A 270 17.33 -14.34 4.54
N ARG A 271 18.49 -13.72 4.42
CA ARG A 271 19.76 -14.44 4.31
C ARG A 271 20.15 -15.18 5.60
N LYS A 272 19.72 -14.69 6.75
CA LYS A 272 19.88 -15.39 8.04
C LYS A 272 19.03 -16.66 8.12
N SER A 273 17.90 -16.75 7.44
CA SER A 273 17.06 -17.96 7.41
C SER A 273 17.51 -18.99 6.39
N ASN A 274 18.38 -18.66 5.42
CA ASN A 274 18.83 -19.57 4.37
C ASN A 274 19.54 -20.85 4.88
N PRO A 275 20.36 -20.85 5.94
CA PRO A 275 20.92 -22.09 6.52
C PRO A 275 19.81 -23.08 6.93
N HIS A 276 18.79 -22.63 7.62
CA HIS A 276 17.64 -23.45 8.02
C HIS A 276 16.87 -23.99 6.79
N MET A 277 16.65 -23.17 5.77
CA MET A 277 16.02 -23.64 4.52
C MET A 277 16.83 -24.75 3.81
N ARG A 278 18.17 -24.66 3.85
CA ARG A 278 19.04 -25.74 3.33
C ARG A 278 18.93 -27.03 4.15
N GLU A 279 18.86 -26.91 5.47
CA GLU A 279 18.67 -28.07 6.35
C GLU A 279 17.33 -28.78 6.03
N LEU A 280 16.25 -28.02 5.84
CA LEU A 280 14.95 -28.54 5.42
C LEU A 280 15.07 -29.24 4.05
N TYR A 281 15.74 -28.62 3.09
CA TYR A 281 15.98 -29.24 1.79
C TYR A 281 16.74 -30.55 1.91
N GLN A 282 17.86 -30.59 2.63
CA GLN A 282 18.66 -31.79 2.81
C GLN A 282 17.87 -32.94 3.48
N LYS A 283 16.99 -32.61 4.44
CA LYS A 283 16.19 -33.58 5.18
C LYS A 283 14.99 -34.11 4.39
N TYR A 284 14.39 -33.28 3.53
CA TYR A 284 13.07 -33.55 3.00
C TYR A 284 12.94 -33.56 1.47
N HIS A 285 13.94 -33.11 0.72
CA HIS A 285 13.86 -33.08 -0.75
C HIS A 285 13.59 -34.48 -1.34
N ALA A 286 14.33 -35.50 -0.90
CA ALA A 286 14.12 -36.88 -1.33
C ALA A 286 12.72 -37.46 -0.97
N LYS A 287 12.01 -36.79 -0.05
CA LYS A 287 10.64 -37.10 0.33
C LYS A 287 9.58 -36.26 -0.39
N GLY A 288 10.00 -35.37 -1.30
CA GLY A 288 9.12 -34.57 -2.14
C GLY A 288 8.96 -33.12 -1.70
N LEU A 289 9.97 -32.50 -1.05
CA LEU A 289 10.02 -31.07 -0.78
C LEU A 289 10.80 -30.34 -1.88
N ASP A 290 10.23 -29.28 -2.45
CA ASP A 290 10.95 -28.34 -3.30
C ASP A 290 10.84 -26.90 -2.73
N LEU A 291 11.84 -26.08 -3.06
CA LEU A 291 11.95 -24.69 -2.60
C LEU A 291 11.92 -23.73 -3.82
N VAL A 292 10.99 -22.81 -3.82
CA VAL A 292 10.85 -21.77 -4.85
C VAL A 292 11.21 -20.41 -4.25
N TYR A 293 12.30 -19.82 -4.71
CA TYR A 293 12.80 -18.52 -4.27
C TYR A 293 12.41 -17.44 -5.26
N VAL A 294 11.58 -16.49 -4.83
CA VAL A 294 11.16 -15.33 -5.63
C VAL A 294 11.88 -14.09 -5.10
N SER A 295 12.78 -13.54 -5.90
CA SER A 295 13.68 -12.46 -5.47
C SER A 295 13.22 -11.09 -5.94
N ASP A 296 13.31 -10.09 -5.05
CA ASP A 296 13.07 -8.66 -5.34
C ASP A 296 14.38 -7.96 -5.81
N ASP A 297 15.08 -8.62 -6.72
CA ASP A 297 16.34 -8.14 -7.30
C ASP A 297 16.23 -7.87 -8.83
N ASP A 298 15.03 -7.58 -9.35
CA ASP A 298 14.82 -7.34 -10.80
C ASP A 298 15.71 -6.23 -11.37
N SER A 299 16.15 -5.29 -10.53
CA SER A 299 17.06 -4.22 -10.92
C SER A 299 18.54 -4.57 -10.75
N ASN A 300 18.88 -5.71 -10.12
CA ASN A 300 20.26 -6.11 -9.80
C ASN A 300 20.46 -7.63 -9.83
N GLU A 301 20.29 -8.23 -11.00
CA GLU A 301 20.43 -9.67 -11.21
C GLU A 301 21.82 -10.20 -10.80
N ALA A 302 22.87 -9.41 -10.94
CA ALA A 302 24.22 -9.82 -10.56
C ALA A 302 24.35 -10.03 -9.04
N ALA A 303 23.74 -9.17 -8.23
CA ALA A 303 23.71 -9.33 -6.76
C ALA A 303 22.91 -10.56 -6.35
N TRP A 304 21.76 -10.80 -7.01
CA TRP A 304 20.95 -12.00 -6.81
C TRP A 304 21.73 -13.29 -7.06
N ARG A 305 22.36 -13.45 -8.24
CA ARG A 305 23.15 -14.63 -8.58
C ARG A 305 24.27 -14.88 -7.57
N LYS A 306 25.00 -13.81 -7.20
CA LYS A 306 26.05 -13.88 -6.16
C LYS A 306 25.51 -14.31 -4.78
N ALA A 307 24.30 -13.87 -4.42
CA ALA A 307 23.70 -14.24 -3.15
C ALA A 307 23.26 -15.71 -3.13
N VAL A 308 22.65 -16.21 -4.22
CA VAL A 308 22.30 -17.64 -4.40
C VAL A 308 23.52 -18.52 -4.22
N GLU A 309 24.63 -18.19 -4.91
CA GLU A 309 25.89 -18.93 -4.82
C GLU A 309 26.49 -18.87 -3.39
N LYS A 310 26.61 -17.67 -2.84
CA LYS A 310 27.20 -17.46 -1.51
C LYS A 310 26.44 -18.17 -0.40
N ASP A 311 25.14 -18.21 -0.48
CA ASP A 311 24.27 -18.84 0.52
C ASP A 311 24.08 -20.34 0.24
N LEU A 312 24.74 -20.90 -0.78
CA LEU A 312 24.71 -22.31 -1.17
C LEU A 312 23.27 -22.83 -1.39
N LEU A 313 22.44 -22.03 -2.04
CA LEU A 313 21.05 -22.38 -2.37
C LEU A 313 21.02 -23.13 -3.71
N THR A 314 21.59 -24.33 -3.75
CA THR A 314 21.77 -25.11 -4.97
C THR A 314 21.29 -26.55 -4.82
N GLY A 315 20.80 -27.14 -5.91
CA GLY A 315 20.26 -28.51 -5.98
C GLY A 315 19.01 -28.55 -6.86
N ASP A 316 18.61 -29.74 -7.27
CA ASP A 316 17.51 -29.94 -8.24
C ASP A 316 16.14 -29.46 -7.76
N GLY A 317 15.96 -29.34 -6.45
CA GLY A 317 14.72 -28.83 -5.83
C GLY A 317 14.77 -27.35 -5.45
N PHE A 318 15.81 -26.59 -5.83
CA PHE A 318 15.88 -25.15 -5.69
C PHE A 318 15.49 -24.47 -7.00
N HIS A 319 14.43 -23.69 -7.00
CA HIS A 319 13.95 -22.94 -8.16
C HIS A 319 14.08 -21.43 -7.87
N HIS A 320 15.00 -20.76 -8.56
CA HIS A 320 15.29 -19.35 -8.34
C HIS A 320 14.70 -18.47 -9.44
N LEU A 321 13.89 -17.51 -9.08
CA LEU A 321 13.15 -16.62 -9.97
C LEU A 321 13.31 -15.17 -9.52
N LEU A 322 13.29 -14.24 -10.44
CA LEU A 322 13.03 -12.83 -10.16
C LEU A 322 11.53 -12.62 -10.08
N ARG A 323 11.06 -11.63 -9.29
CA ARG A 323 9.64 -11.38 -9.09
C ARG A 323 8.89 -10.91 -10.34
N GLY A 324 9.60 -10.34 -11.33
CA GLY A 324 9.04 -9.89 -12.60
C GLY A 324 8.51 -8.47 -12.60
N LEU A 325 8.92 -7.63 -11.62
CA LEU A 325 8.61 -6.21 -11.58
C LEU A 325 9.45 -5.46 -12.62
N LYS A 326 8.82 -4.68 -13.50
CA LYS A 326 9.54 -3.84 -14.46
C LYS A 326 9.36 -2.37 -14.14
N ILE A 327 10.48 -1.65 -14.04
CA ILE A 327 10.47 -0.20 -13.91
C ILE A 327 10.20 0.40 -15.30
N THR A 328 9.08 1.09 -15.48
CA THR A 328 8.72 1.74 -16.75
C THR A 328 9.20 3.18 -16.83
N ASP A 329 9.23 3.90 -15.70
CA ASP A 329 9.79 5.25 -15.59
C ASP A 329 10.38 5.45 -14.19
N LYS A 330 11.73 5.59 -14.12
CA LYS A 330 12.44 5.79 -12.85
C LYS A 330 12.13 7.15 -12.20
N GLN A 331 11.90 8.19 -13.00
CA GLN A 331 11.66 9.54 -12.49
C GLN A 331 10.24 9.67 -11.92
N LYS A 332 9.28 9.00 -12.54
CA LYS A 332 7.88 9.00 -12.11
C LYS A 332 7.54 7.85 -11.18
N HIS A 333 8.49 6.96 -10.86
CA HIS A 333 8.27 5.76 -10.05
C HIS A 333 7.10 4.92 -10.55
N THR A 334 7.01 4.73 -11.88
CA THR A 334 5.98 3.86 -12.47
C THR A 334 6.52 2.47 -12.76
N TYR A 335 5.65 1.47 -12.60
CA TYR A 335 6.02 0.06 -12.69
C TYR A 335 4.98 -0.71 -13.51
N ASP A 336 5.46 -1.65 -14.35
CA ASP A 336 4.62 -2.69 -14.93
C ASP A 336 4.63 -3.89 -14.00
N LYS A 337 3.48 -4.19 -13.42
CA LYS A 337 3.26 -5.30 -12.49
C LYS A 337 2.58 -6.52 -13.11
N THR A 338 2.41 -6.55 -14.43
CA THR A 338 1.68 -7.62 -15.14
C THR A 338 2.18 -9.01 -14.78
N ASN A 339 3.49 -9.17 -14.61
CA ASN A 339 4.15 -10.42 -14.25
C ASN A 339 4.70 -10.44 -12.82
N ASP A 340 4.35 -9.47 -11.98
CA ASP A 340 4.84 -9.37 -10.62
C ASP A 340 4.26 -10.50 -9.74
N ILE A 341 5.09 -11.49 -9.41
CA ILE A 341 4.72 -12.63 -8.58
C ILE A 341 4.41 -12.17 -7.15
N SER A 342 5.17 -11.19 -6.64
CA SER A 342 4.97 -10.66 -5.29
C SER A 342 3.60 -9.97 -5.14
N ASP A 343 3.15 -9.25 -6.17
CA ASP A 343 1.82 -8.62 -6.19
C ASP A 343 0.68 -9.66 -6.19
N LYS A 344 0.87 -10.78 -6.92
CA LYS A 344 -0.09 -11.90 -6.94
C LYS A 344 -0.29 -12.57 -5.57
N TYR A 345 0.75 -12.53 -4.71
CA TYR A 345 0.77 -13.14 -3.39
C TYR A 345 0.61 -12.13 -2.25
N ALA A 346 0.28 -10.88 -2.53
CA ALA A 346 0.15 -9.79 -1.55
C ALA A 346 1.39 -9.69 -0.64
N ILE A 347 2.58 -9.61 -1.28
CA ILE A 347 3.85 -9.48 -0.56
C ILE A 347 4.20 -8.01 -0.40
N HIS A 348 4.24 -7.54 0.85
CA HIS A 348 4.56 -6.15 1.19
C HIS A 348 5.91 -6.00 1.90
N TYR A 349 6.45 -7.09 2.46
CA TYR A 349 7.73 -7.09 3.18
C TYR A 349 8.44 -8.43 3.04
N LEU A 350 9.74 -8.42 3.29
CA LEU A 350 10.62 -9.59 3.21
C LEU A 350 11.29 -9.82 4.58
N PRO A 351 11.50 -11.07 4.99
CA PRO A 351 11.07 -12.31 4.34
C PRO A 351 9.58 -12.61 4.52
N THR A 352 8.98 -13.22 3.52
CA THR A 352 7.65 -13.82 3.62
C THR A 352 7.68 -15.17 2.89
N LYS A 353 7.12 -16.22 3.50
CA LYS A 353 7.07 -17.54 2.90
C LYS A 353 5.63 -18.06 2.84
N TYR A 354 5.35 -18.90 1.86
CA TYR A 354 4.12 -19.68 1.76
C TYR A 354 4.46 -21.16 1.73
N LEU A 355 3.79 -21.94 2.57
CA LEU A 355 3.85 -23.39 2.54
C LEU A 355 2.67 -23.93 1.73
N ILE A 356 2.95 -24.79 0.74
CA ILE A 356 2.01 -25.32 -0.25
C ILE A 356 1.98 -26.84 -0.11
N ASP A 357 0.79 -27.44 -0.09
CA ASP A 357 0.60 -28.90 -0.03
C ASP A 357 0.80 -29.57 -1.41
N LYS A 358 0.79 -30.92 -1.44
CA LYS A 358 0.94 -31.72 -2.67
C LYS A 358 -0.16 -31.45 -3.71
N LYS A 359 -1.32 -30.94 -3.29
CA LYS A 359 -2.44 -30.58 -4.18
C LYS A 359 -2.29 -29.17 -4.77
N GLY A 360 -1.29 -28.42 -4.31
CA GLY A 360 -1.04 -27.03 -4.69
C GLY A 360 -1.85 -26.02 -3.87
N ASN A 361 -2.41 -26.41 -2.72
CA ASN A 361 -3.15 -25.47 -1.87
C ASN A 361 -2.20 -24.81 -0.86
N ILE A 362 -2.46 -23.56 -0.57
CA ILE A 362 -1.77 -22.83 0.50
C ILE A 362 -2.15 -23.41 1.85
N VAL A 363 -1.14 -23.80 2.63
CA VAL A 363 -1.30 -24.30 4.00
C VAL A 363 -1.24 -23.12 4.97
N CYS A 364 -0.20 -22.28 4.86
CA CYS A 364 -0.05 -21.07 5.67
C CYS A 364 0.90 -20.06 5.03
N LYS A 365 0.79 -18.80 5.47
CA LYS A 365 1.77 -17.72 5.28
C LYS A 365 2.65 -17.66 6.53
N ILE A 366 3.94 -17.39 6.34
CA ILE A 366 4.96 -17.38 7.39
C ILE A 366 5.76 -16.09 7.24
N SER A 367 5.84 -15.32 8.31
CA SER A 367 6.57 -14.06 8.40
C SER A 367 7.90 -14.23 9.12
N GLU A 368 8.70 -13.17 9.21
CA GLU A 368 9.96 -13.17 9.95
C GLU A 368 9.77 -13.66 11.40
N GLY A 369 10.65 -14.58 11.83
CA GLY A 369 10.61 -15.16 13.18
C GLY A 369 9.62 -16.32 13.36
N GLU A 370 8.88 -16.71 12.34
CA GLU A 370 7.88 -17.78 12.39
C GLU A 370 8.31 -19.08 11.69
N ASP A 371 9.58 -19.20 11.31
CA ASP A 371 10.09 -20.35 10.54
C ASP A 371 9.81 -21.71 11.22
N GLY A 372 9.76 -21.76 12.55
CA GLY A 372 9.38 -22.98 13.30
C GLY A 372 7.98 -23.53 13.00
N LYS A 373 7.09 -22.73 12.39
CA LYS A 373 5.79 -23.22 11.89
C LYS A 373 5.96 -24.22 10.74
N ILE A 374 7.01 -24.03 9.91
CA ILE A 374 7.32 -24.93 8.79
C ILE A 374 7.68 -26.31 9.34
N ASP A 375 8.58 -26.35 10.34
CA ASP A 375 9.08 -27.60 10.93
C ASP A 375 7.94 -28.44 11.49
N ALA A 376 6.96 -27.80 12.13
CA ALA A 376 5.81 -28.49 12.70
C ALA A 376 4.85 -29.09 11.65
N LEU A 377 4.80 -28.51 10.44
CA LEU A 377 3.82 -28.87 9.41
C LEU A 377 4.40 -29.77 8.32
N ILE A 378 5.69 -29.62 8.01
CA ILE A 378 6.29 -30.24 6.82
C ILE A 378 6.23 -31.78 6.84
N GLU A 379 6.52 -32.42 7.98
CA GLU A 379 6.48 -33.88 8.09
C GLU A 379 5.07 -34.42 7.87
N LYS A 380 4.06 -33.73 8.42
CA LYS A 380 2.65 -34.10 8.21
C LYS A 380 2.30 -34.03 6.74
N LEU A 381 2.63 -32.93 6.05
CA LEU A 381 2.30 -32.72 4.64
C LEU A 381 3.02 -33.71 3.72
N LEU A 382 4.25 -34.11 4.05
CA LEU A 382 5.00 -35.10 3.28
C LEU A 382 4.44 -36.49 3.44
N ASN A 383 3.85 -36.82 4.60
CA ASN A 383 3.26 -38.14 4.89
C ASN A 383 1.78 -38.26 4.47
N ASP A 384 1.09 -37.11 4.26
CA ASP A 384 -0.29 -37.12 3.75
C ASP A 384 -0.28 -37.65 2.29
N LYS A 385 -1.19 -38.65 2.03
CA LYS A 385 -1.33 -39.33 0.73
C LYS A 385 -2.13 -38.52 -0.27
#